data_e07be20807f690147d1ba8039bf21efc
#
_entry.id   e07be20807f690147d1ba8039bf21efc
#
_cell.length_a   1.000
_cell.length_b   1.000
_cell.length_c   1.000
_cell.angle_alpha   90.00
_cell.angle_beta   90.00
_cell.angle_gamma   90.00
#
_symmetry.space_group_name_H-M   'P 1'
#
loop_
_entity.id
_entity.type
_entity.pdbx_description
1 polymer ?
#
loop_
_entity_poly.entity_id
_entity_poly.type
_entity_poly.pdbx_seq_one_letter_code
_entity_poly.pdbx_strand_id
1 'polypeptide(L)'
;MSGFTITAGVSFLGGITMTEAPPITNTQAWFGGGDSTVNRITYATDTDTASVRGPLSLSRYLLAAAGNTTDGWWGGGLNSSVRSTVDRITYATDTDTAAARGPLSLARRSLAAVGNTTYGWWGGGYPGPFSTVDRITWATDTATAVARGPLSQARHSLAAAGNTTDGWFAGGATPAWQSTVDRITYATDTATASVRGPLSLSVGFGGGATGNSTDGWFGGGLYPYVSRVQRITYATDTATASVRGPLSSAKYQMAAAGNTTDGWFGGGYAPNSTCSTVDRITFATDTATASIRGPLSSARSALAAASNISL
;
A
#
# COMPACT_ATOMS: atom_id res chain seq x y z
N MET A 1 -13.50 -34.45 0.21
CA MET A 1 -14.24 -34.20 1.47
C MET A 1 -15.01 -32.90 1.25
N SER A 2 -16.36 -33.00 1.23
CA SER A 2 -17.23 -31.85 1.04
C SER A 2 -17.19 -30.97 2.30
N GLY A 3 -16.80 -29.71 2.14
CA GLY A 3 -16.80 -28.72 3.22
C GLY A 3 -18.23 -28.47 3.67
N PHE A 4 -18.44 -28.51 4.99
CA PHE A 4 -19.72 -28.20 5.63
C PHE A 4 -19.74 -26.69 5.89
N THR A 5 -20.63 -25.96 5.23
CA THR A 5 -20.84 -24.52 5.47
C THR A 5 -21.96 -24.38 6.49
N ILE A 6 -21.68 -23.83 7.67
CA ILE A 6 -22.68 -23.49 8.68
C ILE A 6 -23.09 -22.04 8.48
N THR A 7 -24.34 -21.80 8.13
CA THR A 7 -24.94 -20.45 8.10
C THR A 7 -25.35 -20.06 9.54
N ALA A 8 -25.18 -18.79 9.88
CA ALA A 8 -25.50 -18.25 11.20
C ALA A 8 -26.88 -18.73 11.71
N GLY A 9 -26.93 -19.22 12.97
CA GLY A 9 -28.18 -19.56 13.65
C GLY A 9 -28.42 -21.05 13.91
N VAL A 10 -27.45 -21.97 13.72
CA VAL A 10 -27.61 -23.39 14.08
C VAL A 10 -27.20 -23.62 15.53
N SER A 11 -28.19 -23.98 16.38
CA SER A 11 -27.94 -24.43 17.77
C SER A 11 -27.77 -25.94 17.79
N PHE A 12 -26.66 -26.43 18.36
CA PHE A 12 -26.46 -27.86 18.62
C PHE A 12 -27.01 -28.25 20.01
N LEU A 13 -27.74 -29.35 20.10
CA LEU A 13 -28.13 -29.96 21.37
C LEU A 13 -26.85 -30.39 22.12
N GLY A 14 -26.45 -29.57 23.10
CA GLY A 14 -25.21 -29.78 23.88
C GLY A 14 -24.51 -28.51 24.34
N GLY A 15 -25.08 -27.34 24.09
CA GLY A 15 -24.58 -26.07 24.68
C GLY A 15 -23.30 -25.47 24.06
N ILE A 16 -22.89 -25.89 22.87
CA ILE A 16 -21.80 -25.24 22.16
C ILE A 16 -22.42 -24.12 21.30
N THR A 17 -22.35 -22.89 21.79
CA THR A 17 -22.60 -21.70 20.96
C THR A 17 -21.33 -21.39 20.18
N MET A 18 -21.32 -21.70 18.89
CA MET A 18 -20.29 -21.16 18.00
C MET A 18 -20.62 -19.69 17.78
N THR A 19 -20.00 -18.81 18.55
CA THR A 19 -19.97 -17.38 18.16
C THR A 19 -19.16 -17.29 16.87
N GLU A 20 -19.79 -16.87 15.78
CA GLU A 20 -19.04 -16.40 14.63
C GLU A 20 -17.97 -15.44 15.14
N ALA A 21 -16.73 -15.68 14.76
CA ALA A 21 -15.69 -14.66 14.97
C ALA A 21 -16.23 -13.36 14.37
N PRO A 22 -16.21 -12.23 15.10
CA PRO A 22 -16.70 -10.97 14.55
C PRO A 22 -16.01 -10.78 13.20
N PRO A 23 -16.73 -10.30 12.17
CA PRO A 23 -16.13 -10.06 10.86
C PRO A 23 -14.88 -9.23 11.08
N ILE A 24 -13.75 -9.66 10.50
CA ILE A 24 -12.49 -8.92 10.59
C ILE A 24 -12.76 -7.58 9.91
N THR A 25 -13.12 -6.59 10.72
CA THR A 25 -13.39 -5.24 10.23
C THR A 25 -12.05 -4.61 9.90
N ASN A 26 -11.93 -4.08 8.69
CA ASN A 26 -10.80 -3.25 8.27
C ASN A 26 -10.76 -1.96 9.12
N THR A 27 -10.10 -2.03 10.25
CA THR A 27 -10.19 -1.02 11.33
C THR A 27 -8.89 -0.26 11.53
N GLN A 28 -7.79 -0.70 10.92
CA GLN A 28 -6.46 -0.21 11.24
C GLN A 28 -5.53 -0.18 10.04
N ALA A 29 -4.55 0.73 10.10
CA ALA A 29 -3.42 0.78 9.17
C ALA A 29 -2.10 0.92 9.92
N TRP A 30 -1.05 0.33 9.37
CA TRP A 30 0.32 0.40 9.89
C TRP A 30 1.21 1.12 8.90
N PHE A 31 1.88 2.18 9.38
CA PHE A 31 2.81 3.03 8.64
C PHE A 31 4.23 2.76 9.13
N GLY A 32 5.05 2.10 8.33
CA GLY A 32 6.42 1.70 8.70
C GLY A 32 7.46 2.23 7.71
N GLY A 33 8.66 2.50 8.23
CA GLY A 33 9.77 3.02 7.44
C GLY A 33 10.04 4.51 7.65
N GLY A 34 11.00 5.04 6.88
CA GLY A 34 11.65 6.30 7.20
C GLY A 34 12.74 6.13 8.26
N ASP A 35 12.53 5.19 9.14
CA ASP A 35 13.40 4.57 10.14
C ASP A 35 12.90 3.13 10.40
N SER A 36 13.06 2.56 11.60
CA SER A 36 12.48 1.27 11.97
C SER A 36 11.10 1.39 12.61
N THR A 37 10.62 2.60 12.93
CA THR A 37 9.37 2.82 13.65
C THR A 37 8.16 2.40 12.81
N VAL A 38 7.20 1.76 13.46
CA VAL A 38 5.89 1.47 12.91
C VAL A 38 4.84 2.21 13.73
N ASN A 39 3.96 2.93 13.06
CA ASN A 39 2.81 3.60 13.65
C ASN A 39 1.52 2.92 13.24
N ARG A 40 0.60 2.72 14.17
CA ARG A 40 -0.73 2.22 13.89
C ARG A 40 -1.77 3.34 14.05
N ILE A 41 -2.59 3.51 13.02
CA ILE A 41 -3.79 4.34 13.05
C ILE A 41 -4.99 3.41 13.24
N THR A 42 -5.82 3.70 14.23
CA THR A 42 -7.14 3.06 14.40
C THR A 42 -8.17 3.98 13.75
N TYR A 43 -8.90 3.50 12.74
CA TYR A 43 -9.78 4.34 11.93
C TYR A 43 -10.93 4.97 12.71
N ALA A 44 -11.44 4.28 13.72
CA ALA A 44 -12.51 4.81 14.59
C ALA A 44 -12.06 5.98 15.47
N THR A 45 -10.77 6.09 15.76
CA THR A 45 -10.16 7.14 16.59
C THR A 45 -9.03 7.84 15.83
N ASP A 46 -9.24 8.11 14.53
CA ASP A 46 -8.21 8.67 13.65
C ASP A 46 -7.84 10.13 13.93
N THR A 47 -8.47 10.75 14.91
CA THR A 47 -8.08 12.07 15.44
C THR A 47 -6.97 12.00 16.48
N ASP A 48 -6.70 10.82 17.03
CA ASP A 48 -5.62 10.60 18.00
C ASP A 48 -4.27 10.49 17.29
N THR A 49 -3.20 10.83 18.00
CA THR A 49 -1.83 10.55 17.52
C THR A 49 -1.65 9.04 17.31
N ALA A 50 -1.10 8.64 16.17
CA ALA A 50 -0.88 7.24 15.83
C ALA A 50 -0.01 6.53 16.88
N SER A 51 -0.41 5.35 17.30
CA SER A 51 0.28 4.56 18.32
C SER A 51 1.57 3.96 17.75
N VAL A 52 2.68 4.10 18.47
CA VAL A 52 3.93 3.38 18.14
C VAL A 52 3.74 1.89 18.41
N ARG A 53 4.22 1.07 17.49
CA ARG A 53 4.19 -0.41 17.55
C ARG A 53 5.60 -0.98 17.45
N GLY A 54 5.71 -2.30 17.46
CA GLY A 54 6.97 -3.01 17.32
C GLY A 54 7.70 -2.60 16.04
N PRO A 55 9.02 -2.43 16.09
CA PRO A 55 9.77 -1.87 14.96
C PRO A 55 9.91 -2.89 13.82
N LEU A 56 10.23 -2.40 12.61
CA LEU A 56 10.80 -3.23 11.55
C LEU A 56 12.13 -3.84 12.03
N SER A 57 12.49 -5.00 11.51
CA SER A 57 13.75 -5.69 11.86
C SER A 57 14.99 -4.85 11.55
N LEU A 58 14.86 -3.90 10.64
CA LEU A 58 15.94 -3.02 10.19
C LEU A 58 15.38 -1.64 9.81
N SER A 59 16.05 -0.57 10.26
CA SER A 59 15.76 0.80 9.82
C SER A 59 15.96 0.93 8.31
N ARG A 60 14.88 1.29 7.57
CA ARG A 60 14.87 1.42 6.11
C ARG A 60 13.89 2.50 5.65
N TYR A 61 14.18 3.08 4.49
CA TYR A 61 13.32 4.03 3.81
C TYR A 61 13.17 3.65 2.32
N LEU A 62 12.18 4.22 1.62
CA LEU A 62 11.87 3.92 0.21
C LEU A 62 11.51 2.44 -0.03
N LEU A 63 10.87 1.81 0.93
CA LEU A 63 10.32 0.45 0.87
C LEU A 63 8.87 0.51 0.38
N ALA A 64 8.28 -0.65 0.10
CA ALA A 64 6.86 -0.77 -0.23
C ALA A 64 6.19 -1.83 0.66
N ALA A 65 4.90 -1.68 0.91
CA ALA A 65 4.16 -2.61 1.76
C ALA A 65 2.86 -3.08 1.08
N ALA A 66 2.53 -4.32 1.36
CA ALA A 66 1.24 -4.93 1.05
C ALA A 66 0.82 -5.80 2.23
N GLY A 67 -0.46 -6.12 2.34
CA GLY A 67 -0.95 -6.91 3.46
C GLY A 67 -2.21 -7.69 3.09
N ASN A 68 -2.66 -8.48 4.05
CA ASN A 68 -3.95 -9.15 4.07
C ASN A 68 -4.67 -8.81 5.39
N THR A 69 -5.66 -9.58 5.79
CA THR A 69 -6.45 -9.35 6.99
C THR A 69 -5.70 -9.57 8.31
N THR A 70 -4.60 -10.32 8.29
CA THR A 70 -3.88 -10.75 9.52
C THR A 70 -2.47 -10.20 9.61
N ASP A 71 -1.83 -9.94 8.49
CA ASP A 71 -0.42 -9.60 8.42
C ASP A 71 -0.13 -8.51 7.37
N GLY A 72 0.94 -7.75 7.59
CA GLY A 72 1.50 -6.83 6.61
C GLY A 72 2.97 -7.15 6.32
N TRP A 73 3.41 -6.96 5.07
CA TRP A 73 4.77 -7.19 4.62
C TRP A 73 5.39 -5.94 4.06
N TRP A 74 6.57 -5.56 4.58
CA TRP A 74 7.37 -4.41 4.16
C TRP A 74 8.61 -4.89 3.41
N GLY A 75 8.66 -4.70 2.09
CA GLY A 75 9.70 -5.24 1.22
C GLY A 75 10.62 -4.19 0.59
N GLY A 76 11.89 -4.56 0.43
CA GLY A 76 12.91 -3.74 -0.20
C GLY A 76 13.37 -2.57 0.66
N GLY A 77 13.76 -1.47 -0.01
CA GLY A 77 14.18 -0.24 0.66
C GLY A 77 15.68 -0.01 0.67
N LEU A 78 16.07 1.02 1.40
CA LEU A 78 17.45 1.48 1.53
C LEU A 78 17.77 1.77 2.99
N ASN A 79 18.97 1.39 3.42
CA ASN A 79 19.67 1.96 4.57
C ASN A 79 21.09 2.39 4.13
N SER A 80 22.15 1.79 4.61
CA SER A 80 23.50 1.98 4.04
C SER A 80 23.65 1.38 2.64
N SER A 81 22.81 0.42 2.27
CA SER A 81 22.74 -0.22 0.95
C SER A 81 21.29 -0.57 0.58
N VAL A 82 21.05 -0.81 -0.70
CA VAL A 82 19.74 -1.27 -1.21
C VAL A 82 19.47 -2.68 -0.71
N ARG A 83 18.23 -2.96 -0.30
CA ARG A 83 17.82 -4.20 0.37
C ARG A 83 16.80 -4.98 -0.44
N SER A 84 16.86 -6.31 -0.28
CA SER A 84 15.81 -7.25 -0.69
C SER A 84 14.99 -7.74 0.51
N THR A 85 15.35 -7.35 1.74
CA THR A 85 14.70 -7.77 2.98
C THR A 85 13.19 -7.55 2.93
N VAL A 86 12.44 -8.52 3.43
CA VAL A 86 11.00 -8.41 3.67
C VAL A 86 10.75 -8.66 5.16
N ASP A 87 10.06 -7.74 5.80
CA ASP A 87 9.59 -7.84 7.18
C ASP A 87 8.10 -8.12 7.21
N ARG A 88 7.66 -9.05 8.08
CA ARG A 88 6.24 -9.28 8.36
C ARG A 88 5.89 -8.79 9.76
N ILE A 89 4.80 -8.05 9.85
CA ILE A 89 4.12 -7.68 11.10
C ILE A 89 2.81 -8.47 11.15
N THR A 90 2.64 -9.29 12.20
CA THR A 90 1.35 -9.91 12.51
C THR A 90 0.53 -8.92 13.31
N TYR A 91 -0.64 -8.54 12.82
CA TYR A 91 -1.43 -7.45 13.39
C TYR A 91 -1.93 -7.72 14.81
N ALA A 92 -2.17 -8.99 15.15
CA ALA A 92 -2.58 -9.39 16.49
C ALA A 92 -1.47 -9.22 17.55
N THR A 93 -0.20 -9.25 17.12
CA THR A 93 0.99 -9.10 18.00
C THR A 93 1.89 -7.98 17.50
N ASP A 94 1.30 -6.85 17.09
CA ASP A 94 2.00 -5.73 16.45
C ASP A 94 2.93 -4.92 17.37
N THR A 95 3.07 -5.31 18.63
CA THR A 95 4.07 -4.79 19.57
C THR A 95 5.41 -5.49 19.46
N ASP A 96 5.47 -6.65 18.82
CA ASP A 96 6.70 -7.40 18.61
C ASP A 96 7.51 -6.79 17.46
N THR A 97 8.84 -6.99 17.50
CA THR A 97 9.68 -6.67 16.34
C THR A 97 9.24 -7.48 15.12
N ALA A 98 9.13 -6.83 13.97
CA ALA A 98 8.72 -7.47 12.73
C ALA A 98 9.65 -8.65 12.39
N ALA A 99 9.06 -9.77 11.97
CA ALA A 99 9.79 -10.97 11.62
C ALA A 99 10.34 -10.87 10.19
N ALA A 100 11.67 -11.02 10.04
CA ALA A 100 12.28 -11.13 8.72
C ALA A 100 11.79 -12.40 7.99
N ARG A 101 11.47 -12.25 6.68
CA ARG A 101 10.93 -13.28 5.80
C ARG A 101 11.81 -13.48 4.58
N GLY A 102 11.41 -14.36 3.67
CA GLY A 102 12.11 -14.61 2.42
C GLY A 102 12.27 -13.32 1.62
N PRO A 103 13.44 -13.05 1.03
CA PRO A 103 13.73 -11.79 0.38
C PRO A 103 13.00 -11.62 -0.95
N LEU A 104 12.92 -10.38 -1.45
CA LEU A 104 12.63 -10.12 -2.86
C LEU A 104 13.73 -10.76 -3.74
N SER A 105 13.40 -11.07 -5.00
CA SER A 105 14.35 -11.67 -5.95
C SER A 105 15.55 -10.75 -6.23
N LEU A 106 15.35 -9.43 -6.10
CA LEU A 106 16.38 -8.40 -6.30
C LEU A 106 16.32 -7.35 -5.20
N ALA A 107 17.47 -6.89 -4.73
CA ALA A 107 17.55 -5.73 -3.83
C ALA A 107 17.11 -4.46 -4.56
N ARG A 108 16.03 -3.80 -4.08
CA ARG A 108 15.41 -2.63 -4.72
C ARG A 108 14.84 -1.67 -3.69
N ARG A 109 14.87 -0.38 -4.03
CA ARG A 109 14.19 0.71 -3.32
C ARG A 109 13.25 1.46 -4.25
N SER A 110 12.40 2.34 -3.74
CA SER A 110 11.48 3.16 -4.54
C SER A 110 10.57 2.32 -5.45
N LEU A 111 10.13 1.18 -4.96
CA LEU A 111 9.19 0.26 -5.57
C LEU A 111 7.78 0.54 -5.04
N ALA A 112 6.76 -0.04 -5.65
CA ALA A 112 5.39 -0.03 -5.15
C ALA A 112 4.89 -1.45 -4.91
N ALA A 113 3.88 -1.62 -4.07
CA ALA A 113 3.30 -2.93 -3.80
C ALA A 113 1.77 -2.89 -3.73
N VAL A 114 1.17 -4.00 -4.09
CA VAL A 114 -0.25 -4.33 -3.95
C VAL A 114 -0.40 -5.75 -3.44
N GLY A 115 -1.54 -6.09 -2.89
CA GLY A 115 -1.79 -7.46 -2.44
C GLY A 115 -3.28 -7.81 -2.48
N ASN A 116 -3.54 -9.10 -2.36
CA ASN A 116 -4.87 -9.64 -2.07
C ASN A 116 -4.78 -10.59 -0.87
N THR A 117 -5.80 -11.37 -0.60
CA THR A 117 -5.84 -12.31 0.53
C THR A 117 -4.78 -13.40 0.49
N THR A 118 -4.19 -13.70 -0.67
CA THR A 118 -3.26 -14.83 -0.88
C THR A 118 -1.83 -14.40 -1.23
N TYR A 119 -1.68 -13.30 -1.95
CA TYR A 119 -0.42 -12.88 -2.54
C TYR A 119 -0.17 -11.38 -2.39
N GLY A 120 1.11 -10.99 -2.45
CA GLY A 120 1.52 -9.61 -2.68
C GLY A 120 2.49 -9.52 -3.85
N TRP A 121 2.43 -8.38 -4.57
CA TRP A 121 3.25 -8.06 -5.73
C TRP A 121 4.02 -6.78 -5.49
N TRP A 122 5.35 -6.83 -5.66
CA TRP A 122 6.27 -5.70 -5.56
C TRP A 122 6.81 -5.36 -6.95
N GLY A 123 6.47 -4.19 -7.49
CA GLY A 123 6.80 -3.80 -8.85
C GLY A 123 7.73 -2.61 -8.96
N GLY A 124 8.58 -2.63 -9.98
CA GLY A 124 9.50 -1.54 -10.28
C GLY A 124 10.67 -1.40 -9.31
N GLY A 125 11.27 -0.22 -9.26
CA GLY A 125 12.29 0.14 -8.27
C GLY A 125 13.63 0.57 -8.86
N TYR A 126 14.63 0.83 -7.98
CA TYR A 126 15.97 1.33 -8.24
C TYR A 126 17.00 0.53 -7.41
N PRO A 127 18.30 0.34 -7.78
CA PRO A 127 19.14 1.15 -8.67
C PRO A 127 18.99 0.76 -10.15
N GLY A 128 18.90 1.78 -11.02
CA GLY A 128 18.45 1.64 -12.41
C GLY A 128 16.96 1.31 -12.42
N PRO A 129 16.15 1.91 -13.29
CA PRO A 129 14.73 1.58 -13.32
C PRO A 129 14.53 0.10 -13.63
N PHE A 130 13.67 -0.58 -12.85
CA PHE A 130 13.32 -1.98 -13.06
C PHE A 130 11.86 -2.10 -13.55
N SER A 131 11.61 -3.08 -14.42
CA SER A 131 10.25 -3.54 -14.75
C SER A 131 9.87 -4.79 -13.93
N THR A 132 10.80 -5.38 -13.19
CA THR A 132 10.58 -6.60 -12.40
C THR A 132 9.40 -6.45 -11.45
N VAL A 133 8.55 -7.47 -11.41
CA VAL A 133 7.52 -7.68 -10.41
C VAL A 133 7.81 -8.96 -9.67
N ASP A 134 7.94 -8.89 -8.36
CA ASP A 134 8.07 -10.03 -7.47
C ASP A 134 6.75 -10.37 -6.82
N ARG A 135 6.39 -11.66 -6.74
CA ARG A 135 5.25 -12.14 -5.98
C ARG A 135 5.69 -12.91 -4.75
N ILE A 136 5.12 -12.56 -3.59
CA ILE A 136 5.22 -13.33 -2.35
C ILE A 136 3.89 -14.06 -2.14
N THR A 137 3.96 -15.36 -1.85
CA THR A 137 2.82 -16.16 -1.39
C THR A 137 2.78 -16.10 0.13
N TRP A 138 1.71 -15.59 0.72
CA TRP A 138 1.64 -15.36 2.17
C TRP A 138 1.85 -16.64 2.99
N ALA A 139 1.30 -17.77 2.53
CA ALA A 139 1.42 -19.05 3.21
C ALA A 139 2.85 -19.61 3.21
N THR A 140 3.71 -19.16 2.31
CA THR A 140 5.11 -19.62 2.17
C THR A 140 6.09 -18.46 2.12
N ASP A 141 5.86 -17.43 2.94
CA ASP A 141 6.58 -16.15 2.93
C ASP A 141 8.04 -16.25 3.40
N THR A 142 8.51 -17.41 3.80
CA THR A 142 9.92 -17.66 4.10
C THR A 142 10.76 -18.00 2.85
N ALA A 143 10.10 -18.31 1.73
CA ALA A 143 10.76 -18.51 0.45
C ALA A 143 11.10 -17.17 -0.22
N THR A 144 12.15 -17.14 -1.05
CA THR A 144 12.46 -16.00 -1.92
C THR A 144 11.27 -15.72 -2.82
N ALA A 145 10.91 -14.43 -2.96
CA ALA A 145 9.84 -13.98 -3.85
C ALA A 145 10.08 -14.44 -5.29
N VAL A 146 9.01 -14.80 -5.98
CA VAL A 146 9.08 -15.33 -7.35
C VAL A 146 8.85 -14.19 -8.35
N ALA A 147 9.80 -13.97 -9.27
CA ALA A 147 9.63 -13.02 -10.36
C ALA A 147 8.45 -13.42 -11.26
N ARG A 148 7.62 -12.44 -11.62
CA ARG A 148 6.43 -12.56 -12.47
C ARG A 148 6.56 -11.72 -13.74
N GLY A 149 5.51 -11.63 -14.52
CA GLY A 149 5.47 -10.79 -15.71
C GLY A 149 5.81 -9.34 -15.38
N PRO A 150 6.65 -8.69 -16.20
CA PRO A 150 7.16 -7.37 -15.88
C PRO A 150 6.09 -6.27 -16.05
N LEU A 151 6.33 -5.09 -15.48
CA LEU A 151 5.66 -3.86 -15.89
C LEU A 151 5.94 -3.60 -17.38
N SER A 152 5.06 -2.86 -18.05
CA SER A 152 5.22 -2.49 -19.47
C SER A 152 6.50 -1.71 -19.73
N GLN A 153 7.00 -1.02 -18.71
CA GLN A 153 8.18 -0.17 -18.76
C GLN A 153 8.91 -0.19 -17.41
N ALA A 154 10.24 -0.23 -17.46
CA ALA A 154 11.07 -0.12 -16.26
C ALA A 154 10.91 1.25 -15.60
N ARG A 155 10.49 1.31 -14.32
CA ARG A 155 10.20 2.54 -13.58
C ARG A 155 10.51 2.39 -12.10
N HIS A 156 10.81 3.52 -11.44
CA HIS A 156 10.93 3.62 -9.99
C HIS A 156 10.03 4.74 -9.44
N SER A 157 9.85 4.80 -8.11
CA SER A 157 9.07 5.84 -7.44
C SER A 157 7.60 5.88 -7.88
N LEU A 158 7.04 4.70 -8.17
CA LEU A 158 5.63 4.52 -8.48
C LEU A 158 4.78 4.48 -7.20
N ALA A 159 3.47 4.60 -7.37
CA ALA A 159 2.48 4.24 -6.38
C ALA A 159 1.60 3.10 -6.92
N ALA A 160 0.97 2.32 -6.03
CA ALA A 160 0.10 1.25 -6.47
C ALA A 160 -1.13 1.11 -5.57
N ALA A 161 -2.26 0.80 -6.21
CA ALA A 161 -3.52 0.43 -5.58
C ALA A 161 -4.13 -0.75 -6.33
N GLY A 162 -5.00 -1.50 -5.70
CA GLY A 162 -5.60 -2.68 -6.34
C GLY A 162 -6.89 -3.11 -5.66
N ASN A 163 -7.46 -4.18 -6.19
CA ASN A 163 -8.58 -4.90 -5.63
C ASN A 163 -8.24 -6.41 -5.53
N THR A 164 -9.24 -7.28 -5.38
CA THR A 164 -9.02 -8.73 -5.25
C THR A 164 -8.45 -9.39 -6.50
N THR A 165 -8.60 -8.80 -7.69
CA THR A 165 -8.28 -9.41 -8.98
C THR A 165 -7.14 -8.75 -9.72
N ASP A 166 -6.92 -7.45 -9.50
CA ASP A 166 -5.99 -6.65 -10.29
C ASP A 166 -5.23 -5.64 -9.43
N GLY A 167 -4.03 -5.28 -9.86
CA GLY A 167 -3.20 -4.24 -9.26
C GLY A 167 -2.76 -3.20 -10.28
N TRP A 168 -2.90 -1.91 -9.96
CA TRP A 168 -2.53 -0.78 -10.81
C TRP A 168 -1.29 -0.10 -10.25
N PHE A 169 -0.22 -0.07 -11.08
CA PHE A 169 1.06 0.59 -10.79
C PHE A 169 1.15 1.87 -11.61
N ALA A 170 1.14 3.02 -10.96
CA ALA A 170 0.96 4.31 -11.63
C ALA A 170 2.12 5.29 -11.38
N GLY A 171 2.42 6.11 -12.38
CA GLY A 171 3.42 7.15 -12.31
C GLY A 171 4.87 6.64 -12.28
N GLY A 172 5.70 7.36 -11.53
CA GLY A 172 7.12 7.03 -11.40
C GLY A 172 8.01 7.72 -12.43
N ALA A 173 9.24 7.24 -12.57
CA ALA A 173 10.23 7.82 -13.48
C ALA A 173 11.02 6.78 -14.27
N THR A 174 11.38 7.14 -15.55
CA THR A 174 12.32 6.42 -16.44
C THR A 174 12.64 7.23 -17.73
N PRO A 175 13.70 7.88 -17.88
CA PRO A 175 14.38 8.76 -16.93
C PRO A 175 13.49 9.95 -16.55
N ALA A 176 12.46 10.28 -17.37
CA ALA A 176 11.48 11.35 -17.10
C ALA A 176 10.31 10.85 -16.26
N TRP A 177 9.59 11.80 -15.64
CA TRP A 177 8.37 11.51 -14.90
C TRP A 177 7.26 11.03 -15.82
N GLN A 178 6.52 10.01 -15.38
CA GLN A 178 5.53 9.32 -16.17
C GLN A 178 4.11 9.52 -15.62
N SER A 179 3.13 9.49 -16.52
CA SER A 179 1.71 9.33 -16.18
C SER A 179 1.22 7.92 -16.44
N THR A 180 2.07 7.03 -16.93
CA THR A 180 1.73 5.64 -17.30
C THR A 180 1.13 4.88 -16.12
N VAL A 181 0.08 4.13 -16.39
CA VAL A 181 -0.54 3.18 -15.47
C VAL A 181 -0.45 1.80 -16.09
N ASP A 182 0.11 0.86 -15.33
CA ASP A 182 0.17 -0.56 -15.66
C ASP A 182 -0.79 -1.35 -14.80
N ARG A 183 -1.60 -2.23 -15.40
CA ARG A 183 -2.43 -3.19 -14.68
C ARG A 183 -1.84 -4.59 -14.76
N ILE A 184 -1.68 -5.22 -13.60
CA ILE A 184 -1.39 -6.64 -13.46
C ILE A 184 -2.69 -7.35 -13.10
N THR A 185 -3.13 -8.31 -13.90
CA THR A 185 -4.21 -9.22 -13.54
C THR A 185 -3.64 -10.41 -12.81
N TYR A 186 -4.04 -10.62 -11.56
CA TYR A 186 -3.41 -11.59 -10.66
C TYR A 186 -3.51 -13.04 -11.13
N ALA A 187 -4.61 -13.39 -11.81
CA ALA A 187 -4.81 -14.73 -12.38
C ALA A 187 -3.82 -15.05 -13.52
N THR A 188 -3.29 -14.03 -14.17
CA THR A 188 -2.36 -14.14 -15.31
C THR A 188 -1.08 -13.34 -15.08
N ASP A 189 -0.58 -13.33 -13.85
CA ASP A 189 0.54 -12.49 -13.40
C ASP A 189 1.91 -12.84 -14.02
N THR A 190 1.98 -13.84 -14.88
CA THR A 190 3.16 -14.15 -15.71
C THR A 190 3.22 -13.36 -17.01
N ALA A 191 2.11 -12.74 -17.41
CA ALA A 191 2.08 -11.86 -18.57
C ALA A 191 2.65 -10.47 -18.24
N THR A 192 3.18 -9.78 -19.26
CA THR A 192 3.55 -8.36 -19.12
C THR A 192 2.33 -7.54 -18.74
N ALA A 193 2.47 -6.62 -17.79
CA ALA A 193 1.41 -5.74 -17.34
C ALA A 193 0.80 -4.94 -18.53
N SER A 194 -0.51 -4.79 -18.51
CA SER A 194 -1.24 -4.07 -19.56
C SER A 194 -1.25 -2.58 -19.29
N VAL A 195 -0.82 -1.75 -20.25
CA VAL A 195 -0.94 -0.30 -20.16
C VAL A 195 -2.41 0.11 -20.15
N ARG A 196 -2.78 1.02 -19.25
CA ARG A 196 -4.12 1.58 -19.06
C ARG A 196 -4.14 3.09 -19.28
N GLY A 197 -5.29 3.71 -19.10
CA GLY A 197 -5.45 5.16 -19.20
C GLY A 197 -4.51 5.87 -18.22
N PRO A 198 -3.85 6.95 -18.66
CA PRO A 198 -2.81 7.60 -17.88
C PRO A 198 -3.37 8.34 -16.66
N LEU A 199 -2.50 8.64 -15.68
CA LEU A 199 -2.76 9.72 -14.74
C LEU A 199 -2.95 11.04 -15.49
N SER A 200 -3.77 11.95 -14.94
CA SER A 200 -4.00 13.27 -15.53
C SER A 200 -2.78 14.21 -15.45
N LEU A 201 -1.81 13.83 -14.64
CA LEU A 201 -0.53 14.52 -14.48
C LEU A 201 0.58 13.49 -14.24
N SER A 202 1.71 13.66 -14.91
CA SER A 202 2.92 12.90 -14.56
C SER A 202 3.36 13.23 -13.16
N VAL A 203 3.51 12.22 -12.31
CA VAL A 203 3.94 12.40 -10.92
C VAL A 203 5.17 11.54 -10.65
N GLY A 204 6.20 12.19 -10.11
CA GLY A 204 7.42 11.54 -9.69
C GLY A 204 7.51 11.39 -8.17
N PHE A 205 8.51 10.65 -7.71
CA PHE A 205 8.87 10.43 -6.31
C PHE A 205 7.69 10.15 -5.36
N GLY A 206 7.09 8.96 -5.48
CA GLY A 206 6.36 8.35 -4.39
C GLY A 206 5.18 9.18 -3.87
N GLY A 207 4.15 9.37 -4.67
CA GLY A 207 2.82 9.62 -4.14
C GLY A 207 2.38 8.42 -3.29
N GLY A 208 1.44 8.63 -2.38
CA GLY A 208 0.72 7.53 -1.72
C GLY A 208 -0.42 7.04 -2.61
N ALA A 209 -0.78 5.78 -2.49
CA ALA A 209 -2.00 5.28 -3.13
C ALA A 209 -2.75 4.34 -2.20
N THR A 210 -4.06 4.39 -2.29
CA THR A 210 -5.00 3.50 -1.58
C THR A 210 -6.23 3.28 -2.45
N GLY A 211 -7.08 2.34 -2.11
CA GLY A 211 -8.25 2.05 -2.91
C GLY A 211 -9.29 1.24 -2.17
N ASN A 212 -10.37 0.96 -2.87
CA ASN A 212 -11.39 -0.02 -2.50
C ASN A 212 -11.62 -1.01 -3.64
N SER A 213 -12.70 -1.74 -3.64
CA SER A 213 -12.99 -2.75 -4.69
C SER A 213 -13.24 -2.15 -6.08
N THR A 214 -13.57 -0.86 -6.19
CA THR A 214 -13.99 -0.21 -7.44
C THR A 214 -13.05 0.86 -7.95
N ASP A 215 -12.30 1.51 -7.08
CA ASP A 215 -11.51 2.70 -7.40
C ASP A 215 -10.16 2.71 -6.65
N GLY A 216 -9.16 3.34 -7.27
CA GLY A 216 -7.86 3.63 -6.67
C GLY A 216 -7.57 5.14 -6.65
N TRP A 217 -7.13 5.66 -5.52
CA TRP A 217 -6.76 7.08 -5.33
C TRP A 217 -5.25 7.21 -5.19
N PHE A 218 -4.67 8.07 -6.02
CA PHE A 218 -3.23 8.34 -6.11
C PHE A 218 -3.00 9.79 -5.74
N GLY A 219 -2.33 10.07 -4.63
CA GLY A 219 -2.22 11.41 -4.05
C GLY A 219 -0.79 11.91 -3.94
N GLY A 220 -0.61 13.24 -4.10
CA GLY A 220 0.65 13.92 -3.97
C GLY A 220 1.66 13.63 -5.06
N GLY A 221 2.93 13.95 -4.81
CA GLY A 221 4.06 13.74 -5.73
C GLY A 221 4.97 14.94 -5.84
N LEU A 222 6.12 14.73 -6.47
CA LEU A 222 7.15 15.72 -6.71
C LEU A 222 7.31 15.97 -8.20
N TYR A 223 7.71 17.22 -8.55
CA TYR A 223 7.94 17.70 -9.91
C TYR A 223 6.68 17.75 -10.79
N PRO A 224 5.77 18.72 -10.48
CA PRO A 224 5.86 19.69 -9.37
C PRO A 224 5.40 19.11 -8.03
N TYR A 225 5.70 19.81 -6.92
CA TYR A 225 5.04 19.52 -5.65
C TYR A 225 3.54 19.68 -5.80
N VAL A 226 2.78 18.62 -5.56
CA VAL A 226 1.33 18.66 -5.73
C VAL A 226 0.60 18.08 -4.51
N SER A 227 -0.52 18.70 -4.20
CA SER A 227 -1.51 18.13 -3.28
C SER A 227 -2.61 17.34 -4.02
N ARG A 228 -2.55 17.28 -5.36
CA ARG A 228 -3.57 16.66 -6.20
C ARG A 228 -3.78 15.20 -5.85
N VAL A 229 -5.04 14.80 -5.85
CA VAL A 229 -5.45 13.39 -5.82
C VAL A 229 -6.09 13.05 -7.15
N GLN A 230 -5.78 11.89 -7.69
CA GLN A 230 -6.30 11.37 -8.95
C GLN A 230 -6.95 10.02 -8.70
N ARG A 231 -8.14 9.79 -9.25
CA ARG A 231 -8.86 8.53 -9.11
C ARG A 231 -8.88 7.76 -10.42
N ILE A 232 -8.54 6.47 -10.35
CA ILE A 232 -8.76 5.50 -11.40
C ILE A 232 -9.98 4.67 -11.01
N THR A 233 -11.02 4.67 -11.85
CA THR A 233 -12.15 3.76 -11.71
C THR A 233 -11.83 2.47 -12.44
N TYR A 234 -11.75 1.35 -11.74
CA TYR A 234 -11.22 0.09 -12.26
C TYR A 234 -12.03 -0.48 -13.44
N ALA A 235 -13.35 -0.30 -13.42
CA ALA A 235 -14.22 -0.74 -14.51
C ALA A 235 -13.99 0.03 -15.83
N THR A 236 -13.44 1.24 -15.77
CA THR A 236 -13.16 2.12 -16.91
C THR A 236 -11.71 2.57 -16.94
N ASP A 237 -10.78 1.68 -16.58
CA ASP A 237 -9.36 1.98 -16.38
C ASP A 237 -8.58 2.34 -17.65
N THR A 238 -9.23 2.33 -18.81
CA THR A 238 -8.67 2.86 -20.08
C THR A 238 -8.85 4.38 -20.22
N ALA A 239 -9.70 5.00 -19.39
CA ALA A 239 -9.86 6.44 -19.35
C ALA A 239 -8.72 7.10 -18.55
N THR A 240 -8.42 8.37 -18.86
CA THR A 240 -7.52 9.20 -18.04
C THR A 240 -8.07 9.33 -16.62
N ALA A 241 -7.20 9.18 -15.61
CA ALA A 241 -7.58 9.32 -14.21
C ALA A 241 -8.24 10.66 -13.91
N SER A 242 -9.32 10.63 -13.14
CA SER A 242 -10.09 11.83 -12.77
C SER A 242 -9.40 12.60 -11.65
N VAL A 243 -9.29 13.92 -11.77
CA VAL A 243 -8.81 14.79 -10.68
C VAL A 243 -9.88 14.84 -9.57
N ARG A 244 -9.46 14.73 -8.32
CA ARG A 244 -10.28 14.79 -7.10
C ARG A 244 -9.81 15.90 -6.18
N GLY A 245 -10.50 16.07 -5.04
CA GLY A 245 -10.14 17.04 -4.02
C GLY A 245 -8.72 16.85 -3.51
N PRO A 246 -7.98 17.93 -3.25
CA PRO A 246 -6.57 17.86 -2.90
C PRO A 246 -6.36 17.33 -1.47
N LEU A 247 -5.14 16.84 -1.19
CA LEU A 247 -4.61 16.73 0.16
C LEU A 247 -4.52 18.11 0.82
N SER A 248 -4.43 18.17 2.13
CA SER A 248 -4.31 19.43 2.90
C SER A 248 -3.09 20.26 2.51
N SER A 249 -2.04 19.61 2.03
CA SER A 249 -0.79 20.23 1.57
C SER A 249 -0.12 19.41 0.47
N ALA A 250 0.72 20.08 -0.34
CA ALA A 250 1.57 19.41 -1.31
C ALA A 250 2.68 18.63 -0.60
N LYS A 251 2.81 17.33 -0.88
CA LYS A 251 3.83 16.46 -0.29
C LYS A 251 4.10 15.22 -1.15
N TYR A 252 5.25 14.61 -0.94
CA TYR A 252 5.68 13.39 -1.63
C TYR A 252 6.34 12.41 -0.66
N GLN A 253 6.64 11.17 -1.08
CA GLN A 253 7.19 10.12 -0.23
C GLN A 253 6.35 9.84 1.03
N MET A 254 5.05 10.04 0.92
CA MET A 254 4.09 9.63 1.93
C MET A 254 3.66 8.18 1.67
N ALA A 255 3.12 7.55 2.69
CA ALA A 255 2.42 6.28 2.55
C ALA A 255 0.91 6.48 2.58
N ALA A 256 0.17 5.53 2.02
CA ALA A 256 -1.28 5.53 2.16
C ALA A 256 -1.80 4.12 2.39
N ALA A 257 -2.87 4.04 3.17
CA ALA A 257 -3.64 2.85 3.44
C ALA A 257 -5.10 3.26 3.66
N GLY A 258 -6.02 2.33 3.57
CA GLY A 258 -7.43 2.67 3.67
C GLY A 258 -8.32 1.50 4.05
N ASN A 259 -9.60 1.78 4.10
CA ASN A 259 -10.68 0.81 4.20
C ASN A 259 -11.61 0.93 2.98
N THR A 260 -12.79 0.38 3.05
CA THR A 260 -13.76 0.43 1.95
C THR A 260 -14.37 1.81 1.71
N THR A 261 -14.27 2.74 2.67
CA THR A 261 -14.92 4.06 2.65
C THR A 261 -13.96 5.23 2.66
N ASP A 262 -12.78 5.06 3.21
CA ASP A 262 -11.83 6.15 3.45
C ASP A 262 -10.38 5.72 3.15
N GLY A 263 -9.55 6.70 2.78
CA GLY A 263 -8.12 6.54 2.58
C GLY A 263 -7.32 7.54 3.42
N TRP A 264 -6.26 7.07 4.08
CA TRP A 264 -5.35 7.88 4.92
C TRP A 264 -3.99 8.00 4.26
N PHE A 265 -3.53 9.23 4.08
CA PHE A 265 -2.24 9.59 3.48
C PHE A 265 -1.36 10.19 4.57
N GLY A 266 -0.37 9.44 5.06
CA GLY A 266 0.41 9.78 6.24
C GLY A 266 1.88 10.08 5.99
N GLY A 267 2.43 11.04 6.74
CA GLY A 267 3.81 11.46 6.65
C GLY A 267 4.16 12.13 5.32
N GLY A 268 5.39 11.97 4.90
CA GLY A 268 5.91 12.52 3.65
C GLY A 268 6.84 13.70 3.84
N TYR A 269 7.27 14.26 2.72
CA TYR A 269 8.13 15.44 2.67
C TYR A 269 7.35 16.59 2.03
N ALA A 270 7.15 17.66 2.78
CA ALA A 270 6.63 18.95 2.33
C ALA A 270 7.79 19.85 1.85
N PRO A 271 7.56 21.02 1.24
CA PRO A 271 8.61 21.81 0.60
C PRO A 271 9.88 22.08 1.42
N ASN A 272 9.81 22.06 2.72
CA ASN A 272 10.97 22.41 3.59
C ASN A 272 11.28 21.38 4.68
N SER A 273 10.44 20.36 4.89
CA SER A 273 10.63 19.42 6.00
C SER A 273 9.80 18.14 5.82
N THR A 274 10.22 17.09 6.54
CA THR A 274 9.36 15.93 6.77
C THR A 274 8.16 16.32 7.62
N CYS A 275 7.03 15.66 7.43
CA CYS A 275 5.81 15.92 8.18
C CYS A 275 5.25 14.65 8.85
N SER A 276 4.49 14.85 9.92
CA SER A 276 3.72 13.79 10.59
C SER A 276 2.23 13.82 10.20
N THR A 277 1.80 14.80 9.41
CA THR A 277 0.40 15.01 9.03
C THR A 277 -0.19 13.76 8.38
N VAL A 278 -1.40 13.43 8.77
CA VAL A 278 -2.23 12.40 8.14
C VAL A 278 -3.46 13.10 7.55
N ASP A 279 -3.68 12.90 6.25
CA ASP A 279 -4.86 13.37 5.51
C ASP A 279 -5.82 12.21 5.29
N ARG A 280 -7.11 12.40 5.56
CA ARG A 280 -8.16 11.45 5.24
C ARG A 280 -9.00 11.94 4.08
N ILE A 281 -9.18 11.09 3.09
CA ILE A 281 -10.15 11.25 1.99
C ILE A 281 -11.31 10.30 2.25
N THR A 282 -12.54 10.83 2.29
CA THR A 282 -13.75 9.99 2.27
C THR A 282 -14.13 9.74 0.82
N PHE A 283 -14.18 8.50 0.38
CA PHE A 283 -14.34 8.12 -1.02
C PHE A 283 -15.68 8.59 -1.63
N ALA A 284 -16.74 8.59 -0.84
CA ALA A 284 -18.07 9.08 -1.27
C ALA A 284 -18.08 10.58 -1.58
N THR A 285 -17.16 11.35 -0.98
CA THR A 285 -17.07 12.83 -1.12
C THR A 285 -15.68 13.26 -1.57
N ASP A 286 -15.04 12.48 -2.43
CA ASP A 286 -13.63 12.60 -2.83
C ASP A 286 -13.30 13.87 -3.64
N THR A 287 -14.27 14.72 -3.92
CA THR A 287 -14.06 16.05 -4.51
C THR A 287 -13.76 17.13 -3.47
N ALA A 288 -14.00 16.86 -2.18
CA ALA A 288 -13.64 17.75 -1.09
C ALA A 288 -12.14 17.68 -0.78
N THR A 289 -11.59 18.76 -0.21
CA THR A 289 -10.23 18.73 0.35
C THR A 289 -10.13 17.70 1.47
N ALA A 290 -9.06 16.93 1.49
CA ALA A 290 -8.82 15.92 2.53
C ALA A 290 -8.81 16.52 3.93
N SER A 291 -9.40 15.81 4.88
CA SER A 291 -9.46 16.24 6.29
C SER A 291 -8.17 15.85 7.02
N ILE A 292 -7.55 16.80 7.72
CA ILE A 292 -6.40 16.51 8.60
C ILE A 292 -6.90 15.66 9.78
N ARG A 293 -6.13 14.61 10.11
CA ARG A 293 -6.37 13.70 11.23
C ARG A 293 -5.20 13.70 12.20
N GLY A 294 -5.29 12.89 13.25
CA GLY A 294 -4.22 12.75 14.23
C GLY A 294 -2.90 12.36 13.57
N PRO A 295 -1.79 13.01 13.96
CA PRO A 295 -0.51 12.85 13.29
C PRO A 295 0.12 11.46 13.54
N LEU A 296 1.08 11.07 12.71
CA LEU A 296 2.06 10.04 13.07
C LEU A 296 2.83 10.48 14.33
N SER A 297 3.37 9.54 15.10
CA SER A 297 4.11 9.83 16.35
C SER A 297 5.35 10.70 16.12
N SER A 298 5.87 10.75 14.91
CA SER A 298 7.00 11.60 14.50
C SER A 298 6.90 11.96 13.02
N ALA A 299 7.51 13.08 12.63
CA ALA A 299 7.60 13.49 11.23
C ALA A 299 8.57 12.58 10.47
N ARG A 300 8.09 11.92 9.40
CA ARG A 300 8.86 10.95 8.61
C ARG A 300 8.43 10.97 7.15
N SER A 301 9.36 10.61 6.26
CA SER A 301 9.11 10.43 4.83
C SER A 301 9.65 9.09 4.33
N ALA A 302 9.34 8.74 3.11
CA ALA A 302 9.81 7.52 2.45
C ALA A 302 9.39 6.22 3.19
N LEU A 303 8.20 6.25 3.78
CA LEU A 303 7.56 5.15 4.49
C LEU A 303 6.59 4.39 3.57
N ALA A 304 6.14 3.24 4.00
CA ALA A 304 5.12 2.45 3.36
C ALA A 304 4.00 2.10 4.36
N ALA A 305 2.81 1.79 3.88
CA ALA A 305 1.71 1.42 4.74
C ALA A 305 0.97 0.18 4.23
N ALA A 306 0.46 -0.59 5.17
CA ALA A 306 -0.47 -1.69 4.94
C ALA A 306 -1.67 -1.56 5.89
N SER A 307 -2.81 -2.11 5.51
CA SER A 307 -4.03 -2.18 6.31
C SER A 307 -4.52 -3.62 6.41
N ASN A 308 -5.28 -3.92 7.45
CA ASN A 308 -5.94 -5.22 7.64
C ASN A 308 -7.18 -5.33 6.74
N ILE A 309 -6.99 -5.11 5.46
CA ILE A 309 -8.05 -5.09 4.46
C ILE A 309 -8.43 -6.52 4.02
N SER A 310 -9.71 -6.79 3.89
CA SER A 310 -10.22 -7.78 2.93
C SER A 310 -10.94 -7.00 1.83
N LEU A 311 -10.28 -6.82 0.70
CA LEU A 311 -10.92 -6.35 -0.51
C LEU A 311 -11.60 -7.51 -1.21
#